data_9f2a98b1762475825517a2df7bc54266
#
_entry.id   9f2a98b1762475825517a2df7bc54266
#
_cell.length_a   1.000
_cell.length_b   1.000
_cell.length_c   1.000
_cell.angle_alpha   90.00
_cell.angle_beta   90.00
_cell.angle_gamma   90.00
#
_symmetry.space_group_name_H-M   'P 1'
#
loop_
_entity.id
_entity.type
_entity.pdbx_description
1 polymer ?
#
loop_
_entity_poly.entity_id
_entity_poly.type
_entity_poly.pdbx_seq_one_letter_code
_entity_poly.pdbx_strand_id
1 'polypeptide(L)'
;NVPVVPGETLVFFDEIQSCRNAISSLRFFHEQYPELHVVAAGSLLEFALSEIPSFGVGRIRSMFIYPFSFDEFLSAMGEEELLRVKNEASLISPLSDLLHEKLNKLLKEFLVLGGMPEVVMNYAVKRDINECQNVLNDLIISYKTDFAKYKKRVPSLRITEVFNSVSKQSGSKFVYSRTESKSDIQQIKTATELLMMAGLVIPVTHSSSNGIPLGAEANRKKRKLLIFDTGILQRLLGFDIRDLLFQNDFDAINKGAIAEVFAGLEILKAMSCYEKNDLYFWQREAVSSSAEVDYVLQIKDKVIPVEVKSAKKGSMKSLFIFLEEKKSEYGVRLSMENFSSYKNVNV
;
A
#
# COMPACT_ATOMS: atom_id res chain seq x y z
N ASN A 1 -37.76 -17.69 -0.14
CA ASN A 1 -36.99 -17.76 1.11
C ASN A 1 -35.95 -18.87 0.95
N VAL A 2 -34.70 -18.52 1.04
CA VAL A 2 -33.61 -19.51 1.09
C VAL A 2 -33.48 -19.91 2.56
N PRO A 3 -33.54 -21.20 2.91
CA PRO A 3 -33.35 -21.64 4.29
C PRO A 3 -31.92 -21.35 4.75
N VAL A 4 -31.77 -20.88 5.98
CA VAL A 4 -30.49 -20.71 6.62
C VAL A 4 -30.15 -22.03 7.30
N VAL A 5 -29.09 -22.71 6.84
CA VAL A 5 -28.64 -24.00 7.39
C VAL A 5 -27.37 -23.75 8.20
N PRO A 6 -27.39 -23.98 9.53
CA PRO A 6 -26.19 -23.83 10.35
C PRO A 6 -25.02 -24.71 9.86
N GLY A 7 -23.80 -24.15 9.86
CA GLY A 7 -22.60 -24.82 9.36
C GLY A 7 -22.43 -24.85 7.83
N GLU A 8 -23.50 -24.55 7.04
CA GLU A 8 -23.45 -24.60 5.58
C GLU A 8 -23.71 -23.22 4.95
N THR A 9 -24.47 -22.35 5.64
CA THR A 9 -24.85 -21.04 5.10
C THR A 9 -23.86 -19.96 5.48
N LEU A 10 -23.38 -19.23 4.49
CA LEU A 10 -22.64 -17.97 4.68
C LEU A 10 -23.62 -16.79 4.56
N VAL A 11 -23.70 -15.96 5.59
CA VAL A 11 -24.38 -14.67 5.56
C VAL A 11 -23.35 -13.59 5.28
N PHE A 12 -23.55 -12.86 4.17
CA PHE A 12 -22.66 -11.77 3.78
C PHE A 12 -23.42 -10.43 3.84
N PHE A 13 -22.93 -9.52 4.68
CA PHE A 13 -23.44 -8.15 4.76
C PHE A 13 -22.52 -7.23 3.96
N ASP A 14 -23.01 -6.77 2.82
CA ASP A 14 -22.29 -5.77 2.03
C ASP A 14 -22.67 -4.35 2.49
N GLU A 15 -21.71 -3.42 2.43
CA GLU A 15 -21.87 -2.01 2.83
C GLU A 15 -22.52 -1.86 4.22
N ILE A 16 -22.10 -2.71 5.19
CA ILE A 16 -22.73 -2.80 6.52
C ILE A 16 -22.70 -1.47 7.29
N GLN A 17 -21.76 -0.57 6.99
CA GLN A 17 -21.68 0.76 7.62
C GLN A 17 -22.92 1.63 7.32
N SER A 18 -23.70 1.29 6.30
CA SER A 18 -24.97 1.96 6.00
C SER A 18 -26.06 1.69 7.05
N CYS A 19 -25.90 0.64 7.87
CA CYS A 19 -26.84 0.26 8.91
C CYS A 19 -26.14 0.01 10.27
N ARG A 20 -26.13 1.04 11.13
CA ARG A 20 -25.50 0.94 12.47
C ARG A 20 -26.05 -0.19 13.33
N ASN A 21 -27.34 -0.48 13.22
CA ASN A 21 -27.97 -1.57 13.96
C ASN A 21 -27.45 -2.93 13.48
N ALA A 22 -27.17 -3.11 12.18
CA ALA A 22 -26.59 -4.32 11.67
C ALA A 22 -25.18 -4.54 12.23
N ILE A 23 -24.34 -3.49 12.28
CA ILE A 23 -23.02 -3.58 12.90
C ILE A 23 -23.14 -3.97 14.38
N SER A 24 -24.02 -3.32 15.13
CA SER A 24 -24.22 -3.60 16.54
C SER A 24 -24.75 -5.02 16.82
N SER A 25 -25.45 -5.61 15.84
CA SER A 25 -25.99 -6.97 15.95
C SER A 25 -25.00 -8.07 15.59
N LEU A 26 -23.84 -7.77 14.98
CA LEU A 26 -22.83 -8.78 14.64
C LEU A 26 -22.41 -9.65 15.83
N ARG A 27 -22.32 -9.06 17.05
CA ARG A 27 -21.99 -9.80 18.28
C ARG A 27 -23.02 -10.88 18.58
N PHE A 28 -24.32 -10.67 18.27
CA PHE A 28 -25.38 -11.63 18.58
C PHE A 28 -25.31 -12.86 17.67
N PHE A 29 -24.82 -12.73 16.43
CA PHE A 29 -24.58 -13.90 15.58
C PHE A 29 -23.57 -14.84 16.23
N HIS A 30 -22.47 -14.32 16.77
CA HIS A 30 -21.49 -15.14 17.49
C HIS A 30 -22.06 -15.75 18.79
N GLU A 31 -22.88 -15.01 19.52
CA GLU A 31 -23.40 -15.45 20.83
C GLU A 31 -24.58 -16.42 20.70
N GLN A 32 -25.46 -16.22 19.72
CA GLN A 32 -26.71 -16.95 19.63
C GLN A 32 -26.75 -17.97 18.48
N TYR A 33 -25.90 -17.76 17.46
CA TYR A 33 -25.84 -18.60 16.27
C TYR A 33 -24.39 -18.95 15.90
N PRO A 34 -23.63 -19.63 16.79
CA PRO A 34 -22.19 -19.86 16.61
C PRO A 34 -21.86 -20.72 15.39
N GLU A 35 -22.81 -21.53 14.92
CA GLU A 35 -22.67 -22.34 13.70
C GLU A 35 -22.88 -21.54 12.41
N LEU A 36 -23.32 -20.29 12.49
CA LEU A 36 -23.59 -19.48 11.31
C LEU A 36 -22.31 -18.72 10.90
N HIS A 37 -21.89 -18.93 9.67
CA HIS A 37 -20.77 -18.18 9.11
C HIS A 37 -21.24 -16.79 8.69
N VAL A 38 -20.65 -15.75 9.26
CA VAL A 38 -21.02 -14.36 8.99
C VAL A 38 -19.80 -13.56 8.57
N VAL A 39 -19.91 -12.89 7.43
CA VAL A 39 -18.93 -11.92 6.94
C VAL A 39 -19.63 -10.58 6.74
N ALA A 40 -19.00 -9.50 7.15
CA ALA A 40 -19.48 -8.15 6.95
C ALA A 40 -18.39 -7.31 6.29
N ALA A 41 -18.73 -6.66 5.18
CA ALA A 41 -17.81 -5.81 4.43
C ALA A 41 -18.33 -4.38 4.33
N GLY A 42 -17.38 -3.43 4.20
CA GLY A 42 -17.73 -2.03 3.98
C GLY A 42 -16.49 -1.18 3.76
N SER A 43 -16.55 -0.33 2.76
CA SER A 43 -15.45 0.56 2.35
C SER A 43 -15.07 1.62 3.39
N LEU A 44 -15.99 1.95 4.30
CA LEU A 44 -15.86 2.97 5.34
C LEU A 44 -16.09 2.42 6.74
N LEU A 45 -15.84 1.13 6.90
CA LEU A 45 -16.17 0.41 8.12
C LEU A 45 -15.42 0.99 9.35
N GLU A 46 -14.15 1.39 9.21
CA GLU A 46 -13.38 2.02 10.31
C GLU A 46 -14.06 3.27 10.87
N PHE A 47 -14.72 4.09 10.01
CA PHE A 47 -15.47 5.24 10.48
C PHE A 47 -16.71 4.85 11.28
N ALA A 48 -17.49 3.90 10.76
CA ALA A 48 -18.67 3.43 11.45
C ALA A 48 -18.32 2.81 12.80
N LEU A 49 -17.23 2.04 12.87
CA LEU A 49 -16.72 1.44 14.09
C LEU A 49 -16.25 2.48 15.12
N SER A 50 -15.62 3.58 14.68
CA SER A 50 -15.17 4.65 15.58
C SER A 50 -16.34 5.41 16.25
N GLU A 51 -17.55 5.31 15.70
CA GLU A 51 -18.75 5.95 16.23
C GLU A 51 -19.61 5.02 17.10
N ILE A 52 -19.25 3.74 17.22
CA ILE A 52 -20.00 2.75 18.02
C ILE A 52 -19.30 2.53 19.37
N PRO A 53 -20.00 2.74 20.49
CA PRO A 53 -19.39 2.66 21.84
C PRO A 53 -18.82 1.30 22.21
N SER A 54 -19.35 0.21 21.64
CA SER A 54 -18.89 -1.15 21.89
C SER A 54 -19.08 -2.01 20.66
N PHE A 55 -17.98 -2.42 20.05
CA PHE A 55 -17.96 -3.25 18.87
C PHE A 55 -17.41 -4.64 19.24
N GLY A 56 -18.30 -5.58 19.57
CA GLY A 56 -18.07 -7.03 19.66
C GLY A 56 -16.66 -7.50 20.07
N VAL A 57 -16.04 -6.89 21.09
CA VAL A 57 -14.67 -7.21 21.52
C VAL A 57 -14.51 -8.71 21.77
N GLY A 58 -13.54 -9.35 21.11
CA GLY A 58 -13.27 -10.78 21.21
C GLY A 58 -14.22 -11.68 20.40
N ARG A 59 -15.21 -11.11 19.67
CA ARG A 59 -16.23 -11.86 18.90
C ARG A 59 -16.13 -11.65 17.40
N ILE A 60 -15.34 -10.68 16.98
CA ILE A 60 -15.19 -10.28 15.57
C ILE A 60 -13.70 -10.27 15.24
N ARG A 61 -13.35 -10.85 14.09
CA ARG A 61 -12.01 -10.82 13.53
C ARG A 61 -11.99 -9.89 12.33
N SER A 62 -11.15 -8.87 12.38
CA SER A 62 -10.96 -7.97 11.24
C SER A 62 -10.10 -8.62 10.17
N MET A 63 -10.40 -8.31 8.91
CA MET A 63 -9.60 -8.67 7.75
C MET A 63 -9.43 -7.42 6.88
N PHE A 64 -8.18 -7.11 6.52
CA PHE A 64 -7.82 -5.99 5.68
C PHE A 64 -7.56 -6.48 4.26
N ILE A 65 -8.31 -5.95 3.30
CA ILE A 65 -8.18 -6.31 1.88
C ILE A 65 -7.59 -5.12 1.14
N TYR A 66 -6.54 -5.38 0.38
CA TYR A 66 -5.84 -4.40 -0.44
C TYR A 66 -6.08 -4.67 -1.93
N PRO A 67 -5.78 -3.72 -2.84
CA PRO A 67 -5.67 -4.02 -4.26
C PRO A 67 -4.70 -5.18 -4.51
N PHE A 68 -4.83 -5.88 -5.64
CA PHE A 68 -4.00 -7.04 -5.97
C PHE A 68 -2.50 -6.75 -5.82
N SER A 69 -1.78 -7.71 -5.28
CA SER A 69 -0.32 -7.75 -5.31
C SER A 69 0.20 -8.12 -6.70
N PHE A 70 1.50 -7.97 -6.92
CA PHE A 70 2.10 -8.41 -8.17
C PHE A 70 1.94 -9.92 -8.40
N ASP A 71 1.98 -10.72 -7.35
CA ASP A 71 1.75 -12.16 -7.43
C ASP A 71 0.32 -12.50 -7.86
N GLU A 72 -0.66 -11.83 -7.31
CA GLU A 72 -2.06 -11.97 -7.72
C GLU A 72 -2.30 -11.46 -9.15
N PHE A 73 -1.59 -10.41 -9.57
CA PHE A 73 -1.60 -9.96 -10.96
C PHE A 73 -1.03 -11.02 -11.90
N LEU A 74 0.09 -11.66 -11.56
CA LEU A 74 0.66 -12.76 -12.36
C LEU A 74 -0.33 -13.90 -12.52
N SER A 75 -1.00 -14.31 -11.44
CA SER A 75 -2.05 -15.33 -11.51
C SER A 75 -3.22 -14.90 -12.39
N ALA A 76 -3.69 -13.66 -12.25
CA ALA A 76 -4.75 -13.12 -13.11
C ALA A 76 -4.37 -13.07 -14.60
N MET A 77 -3.07 -12.92 -14.89
CA MET A 77 -2.53 -12.97 -16.26
C MET A 77 -2.36 -14.39 -16.80
N GLY A 78 -2.61 -15.45 -16.01
CA GLY A 78 -2.36 -16.85 -16.38
C GLY A 78 -0.89 -17.24 -16.36
N GLU A 79 -0.07 -16.55 -15.55
CA GLU A 79 1.38 -16.74 -15.48
C GLU A 79 1.79 -17.54 -14.23
N GLU A 80 1.02 -18.61 -13.88
CA GLU A 80 1.22 -19.40 -12.65
C GLU A 80 2.60 -20.07 -12.61
N GLU A 81 3.09 -20.55 -13.77
CA GLU A 81 4.41 -21.18 -13.85
C GLU A 81 5.53 -20.15 -13.60
N LEU A 82 5.38 -18.95 -14.16
CA LEU A 82 6.32 -17.85 -13.92
C LEU A 82 6.30 -17.39 -12.46
N LEU A 83 5.12 -17.36 -11.84
CA LEU A 83 4.94 -17.09 -10.43
C LEU A 83 5.63 -18.14 -9.56
N ARG A 84 5.45 -19.42 -9.89
CA ARG A 84 6.11 -20.53 -9.18
C ARG A 84 7.64 -20.38 -9.23
N VAL A 85 8.20 -20.20 -10.42
CA VAL A 85 9.65 -20.05 -10.62
C VAL A 85 10.19 -18.79 -9.91
N LYS A 86 9.44 -17.68 -9.94
CA LYS A 86 9.77 -16.46 -9.19
C LYS A 86 9.88 -16.74 -7.68
N ASN A 87 8.94 -17.50 -7.12
CA ASN A 87 8.90 -17.80 -5.69
C ASN A 87 9.96 -18.83 -5.24
N GLU A 88 10.45 -19.65 -6.15
CA GLU A 88 11.55 -20.58 -5.91
C GLU A 88 12.94 -19.93 -6.09
N ALA A 89 13.00 -18.78 -6.75
CA ALA A 89 14.27 -18.09 -7.02
C ALA A 89 14.91 -17.57 -5.72
N SER A 90 16.23 -17.57 -5.70
CA SER A 90 17.02 -17.17 -4.53
C SER A 90 18.39 -16.64 -4.95
N LEU A 91 19.19 -16.19 -3.97
CA LEU A 91 20.58 -15.78 -4.20
C LEU A 91 21.47 -16.91 -4.73
N ILE A 92 21.14 -18.17 -4.42
CA ILE A 92 21.92 -19.36 -4.86
C ILE A 92 21.41 -19.84 -6.23
N SER A 93 20.13 -19.67 -6.50
CA SER A 93 19.47 -20.04 -7.75
C SER A 93 18.68 -18.86 -8.30
N PRO A 94 19.35 -17.86 -8.89
CA PRO A 94 18.67 -16.70 -9.48
C PRO A 94 17.88 -17.12 -10.73
N LEU A 95 16.99 -16.25 -11.17
CA LEU A 95 16.25 -16.45 -12.42
C LEU A 95 17.18 -16.45 -13.63
N SER A 96 16.82 -17.19 -14.67
CA SER A 96 17.47 -17.00 -15.97
C SER A 96 17.16 -15.61 -16.52
N ASP A 97 18.05 -15.06 -17.35
CA ASP A 97 17.89 -13.72 -17.92
C ASP A 97 16.55 -13.56 -18.65
N LEU A 98 16.15 -14.58 -19.42
CA LEU A 98 14.89 -14.59 -20.17
C LEU A 98 13.66 -14.47 -19.25
N LEU A 99 13.63 -15.24 -18.15
CA LEU A 99 12.51 -15.19 -17.18
C LEU A 99 12.52 -13.90 -16.40
N HIS A 100 13.71 -13.40 -16.05
CA HIS A 100 13.85 -12.11 -15.38
C HIS A 100 13.37 -10.94 -16.28
N GLU A 101 13.70 -10.94 -17.56
CA GLU A 101 13.20 -9.94 -18.52
C GLU A 101 11.67 -10.01 -18.68
N LYS A 102 11.10 -11.23 -18.76
CA LYS A 102 9.65 -11.42 -18.81
C LYS A 102 8.97 -10.87 -17.58
N LEU A 103 9.49 -11.15 -16.38
CA LEU A 103 8.98 -10.61 -15.12
C LEU A 103 9.06 -9.08 -15.08
N ASN A 104 10.18 -8.50 -15.50
CA ASN A 104 10.36 -7.06 -15.54
C ASN A 104 9.35 -6.37 -16.48
N LYS A 105 9.01 -7.03 -17.61
CA LYS A 105 7.97 -6.52 -18.50
C LYS A 105 6.60 -6.53 -17.82
N LEU A 106 6.21 -7.64 -17.21
CA LEU A 106 4.95 -7.76 -16.49
C LEU A 106 4.89 -6.83 -15.28
N LEU A 107 6.01 -6.65 -14.58
CA LEU A 107 6.11 -5.67 -13.49
C LEU A 107 5.88 -4.23 -13.99
N LYS A 108 6.43 -3.88 -15.16
CA LYS A 108 6.15 -2.56 -15.76
C LYS A 108 4.66 -2.39 -16.07
N GLU A 109 4.01 -3.42 -16.63
CA GLU A 109 2.57 -3.41 -16.88
C GLU A 109 1.80 -3.21 -15.57
N PHE A 110 2.12 -3.97 -14.54
CA PHE A 110 1.48 -3.85 -13.22
C PHE A 110 1.70 -2.47 -12.57
N LEU A 111 2.92 -1.92 -12.62
CA LEU A 111 3.20 -0.59 -12.09
C LEU A 111 2.34 0.49 -12.73
N VAL A 112 2.03 0.35 -14.02
CA VAL A 112 1.22 1.31 -14.79
C VAL A 112 -0.28 1.11 -14.54
N LEU A 113 -0.75 -0.13 -14.52
CA LEU A 113 -2.16 -0.48 -14.38
C LEU A 113 -2.65 -0.42 -12.92
N GLY A 114 -1.76 -0.76 -11.98
CA GLY A 114 -2.11 -0.97 -10.58
C GLY A 114 -2.77 -2.33 -10.34
N GLY A 115 -3.23 -2.52 -9.10
CA GLY A 115 -3.85 -3.75 -8.62
C GLY A 115 -5.37 -3.66 -8.44
N MET A 116 -6.03 -2.62 -8.96
CA MET A 116 -7.50 -2.54 -8.83
C MET A 116 -8.17 -3.69 -9.58
N PRO A 117 -9.04 -4.50 -8.93
CA PRO A 117 -9.54 -5.77 -9.51
C PRO A 117 -10.19 -5.61 -10.89
N GLU A 118 -11.02 -4.59 -11.09
CA GLU A 118 -11.69 -4.35 -12.37
C GLU A 118 -10.70 -3.97 -13.48
N VAL A 119 -9.65 -3.20 -13.16
CA VAL A 119 -8.57 -2.85 -14.10
C VAL A 119 -7.81 -4.10 -14.51
N VAL A 120 -7.42 -4.93 -13.52
CA VAL A 120 -6.68 -6.18 -13.77
C VAL A 120 -7.53 -7.14 -14.59
N MET A 121 -8.81 -7.31 -14.29
CA MET A 121 -9.74 -8.16 -15.04
C MET A 121 -9.88 -7.69 -16.50
N ASN A 122 -10.11 -6.41 -16.74
CA ASN A 122 -10.23 -5.87 -18.10
C ASN A 122 -8.94 -6.06 -18.89
N TYR A 123 -7.79 -5.85 -18.25
CA TYR A 123 -6.51 -6.07 -18.90
C TYR A 123 -6.23 -7.56 -19.17
N ALA A 124 -6.52 -8.44 -18.22
CA ALA A 124 -6.32 -9.88 -18.37
C ALA A 124 -7.16 -10.46 -19.52
N VAL A 125 -8.42 -10.08 -19.60
CA VAL A 125 -9.39 -10.67 -20.56
C VAL A 125 -9.35 -9.98 -21.91
N LYS A 126 -9.32 -8.64 -21.96
CA LYS A 126 -9.54 -7.88 -23.18
C LYS A 126 -8.26 -7.21 -23.72
N ARG A 127 -7.24 -7.04 -22.89
CA ARG A 127 -6.04 -6.21 -23.19
C ARG A 127 -6.40 -4.78 -23.64
N ASP A 128 -7.57 -4.29 -23.20
CA ASP A 128 -8.07 -2.96 -23.54
C ASP A 128 -7.54 -1.90 -22.57
N ILE A 129 -6.49 -1.22 -23.02
CA ILE A 129 -5.81 -0.18 -22.23
C ILE A 129 -6.72 1.05 -22.02
N ASN A 130 -7.58 1.36 -23.02
CA ASN A 130 -8.50 2.49 -22.90
C ASN A 130 -9.54 2.24 -21.82
N GLU A 131 -10.08 1.02 -21.78
CA GLU A 131 -11.04 0.63 -20.74
C GLU A 131 -10.38 0.63 -19.36
N CYS A 132 -9.16 0.13 -19.21
CA CYS A 132 -8.40 0.22 -17.98
C CYS A 132 -8.25 1.68 -17.50
N GLN A 133 -7.96 2.59 -18.40
CA GLN A 133 -7.85 4.02 -18.08
C GLN A 133 -9.19 4.63 -17.67
N ASN A 134 -10.29 4.26 -18.35
CA ASN A 134 -11.63 4.71 -17.99
C ASN A 134 -12.01 4.25 -16.58
N VAL A 135 -11.81 2.97 -16.27
CA VAL A 135 -12.07 2.42 -14.93
C VAL A 135 -11.30 3.18 -13.85
N LEU A 136 -10.00 3.44 -14.06
CA LEU A 136 -9.22 4.23 -13.09
C LEU A 136 -9.75 5.65 -12.91
N ASN A 137 -10.19 6.30 -14.01
CA ASN A 137 -10.80 7.62 -13.94
C ASN A 137 -12.10 7.61 -13.14
N ASP A 138 -12.96 6.63 -13.43
CA ASP A 138 -14.26 6.48 -12.75
C ASP A 138 -14.08 6.18 -11.25
N LEU A 139 -13.10 5.36 -10.89
CA LEU A 139 -12.74 5.12 -9.49
C LEU A 139 -12.30 6.42 -8.79
N ILE A 140 -11.44 7.22 -9.42
CA ILE A 140 -10.99 8.49 -8.85
C ILE A 140 -12.16 9.47 -8.66
N ILE A 141 -13.08 9.53 -9.63
CA ILE A 141 -14.29 10.35 -9.55
C ILE A 141 -15.17 9.88 -8.40
N SER A 142 -15.37 8.55 -8.28
CA SER A 142 -16.17 7.93 -7.23
C SER A 142 -15.60 8.23 -5.84
N TYR A 143 -14.28 8.07 -5.63
CA TYR A 143 -13.64 8.40 -4.36
C TYR A 143 -13.82 9.88 -4.00
N LYS A 144 -13.60 10.80 -4.97
CA LYS A 144 -13.78 12.24 -4.74
C LYS A 144 -15.22 12.60 -4.42
N THR A 145 -16.19 11.93 -5.03
CA THR A 145 -17.62 12.09 -4.74
C THR A 145 -17.95 11.61 -3.33
N ASP A 146 -17.38 10.49 -2.91
CA ASP A 146 -17.56 9.92 -1.58
C ASP A 146 -16.98 10.81 -0.46
N PHE A 147 -16.04 11.70 -0.76
CA PHE A 147 -15.55 12.69 0.21
C PHE A 147 -16.64 13.61 0.77
N ALA A 148 -17.77 13.77 0.05
CA ALA A 148 -18.92 14.49 0.56
C ALA A 148 -19.55 13.85 1.82
N LYS A 149 -19.36 12.55 2.04
CA LYS A 149 -19.82 11.84 3.24
C LYS A 149 -19.17 12.39 4.53
N TYR A 150 -17.98 12.99 4.41
CA TYR A 150 -17.20 13.54 5.54
C TYR A 150 -17.37 15.03 5.78
N LYS A 151 -18.26 15.72 5.05
CA LYS A 151 -18.46 17.18 5.12
C LYS A 151 -18.72 17.73 6.52
N LYS A 152 -19.22 16.91 7.45
CA LYS A 152 -19.41 17.30 8.85
C LYS A 152 -18.10 17.50 9.63
N ARG A 153 -17.00 16.87 9.21
CA ARG A 153 -15.70 16.93 9.88
C ARG A 153 -14.76 17.93 9.21
N VAL A 154 -14.76 17.93 7.86
CA VAL A 154 -13.93 18.82 7.04
C VAL A 154 -14.56 18.99 5.66
N PRO A 155 -14.45 20.16 4.99
CA PRO A 155 -14.96 20.34 3.64
C PRO A 155 -14.38 19.31 2.66
N SER A 156 -15.23 18.73 1.80
CA SER A 156 -14.83 17.69 0.82
C SER A 156 -13.73 18.19 -0.14
N LEU A 157 -13.77 19.49 -0.51
CA LEU A 157 -12.71 20.12 -1.30
C LEU A 157 -11.34 19.95 -0.63
N ARG A 158 -11.28 20.06 0.70
CA ARG A 158 -10.03 19.91 1.46
C ARG A 158 -9.48 18.49 1.40
N ILE A 159 -10.36 17.50 1.48
CA ILE A 159 -9.97 16.08 1.34
C ILE A 159 -9.41 15.83 -0.07
N THR A 160 -10.07 16.38 -1.10
CA THR A 160 -9.61 16.29 -2.49
C THR A 160 -8.23 16.93 -2.69
N GLU A 161 -8.00 18.11 -2.13
CA GLU A 161 -6.70 18.80 -2.21
C GLU A 161 -5.59 18.00 -1.53
N VAL A 162 -5.85 17.44 -0.35
CA VAL A 162 -4.89 16.60 0.36
C VAL A 162 -4.61 15.31 -0.45
N PHE A 163 -5.63 14.67 -1.00
CA PHE A 163 -5.47 13.47 -1.82
C PHE A 163 -4.59 13.72 -3.05
N ASN A 164 -4.83 14.82 -3.76
CA ASN A 164 -3.99 15.25 -4.88
C ASN A 164 -2.57 15.64 -4.41
N SER A 165 -2.44 16.24 -3.23
CA SER A 165 -1.13 16.62 -2.69
C SER A 165 -0.29 15.41 -2.26
N VAL A 166 -0.92 14.36 -1.74
CA VAL A 166 -0.25 13.09 -1.42
C VAL A 166 0.34 12.48 -2.69
N SER A 167 -0.39 12.44 -3.81
CA SER A 167 0.15 11.92 -5.07
C SER A 167 1.40 12.68 -5.53
N LYS A 168 1.39 14.01 -5.43
CA LYS A 168 2.53 14.88 -5.82
C LYS A 168 3.73 14.78 -4.88
N GLN A 169 3.54 14.35 -3.63
CA GLN A 169 4.59 14.21 -2.62
C GLN A 169 4.98 12.75 -2.36
N SER A 170 4.45 11.81 -3.12
CA SER A 170 4.80 10.38 -3.02
C SER A 170 6.32 10.15 -3.13
N GLY A 171 6.86 9.24 -2.34
CA GLY A 171 8.31 8.97 -2.27
C GLY A 171 9.09 10.02 -1.47
N SER A 172 8.42 10.95 -0.80
CA SER A 172 9.07 11.93 0.07
C SER A 172 8.29 12.17 1.35
N LYS A 173 8.94 12.78 2.34
CA LYS A 173 8.27 13.19 3.57
C LYS A 173 7.13 14.13 3.25
N PHE A 174 5.94 13.82 3.76
CA PHE A 174 4.77 14.66 3.54
C PHE A 174 4.86 15.96 4.31
N VAL A 175 4.75 17.07 3.59
CA VAL A 175 4.83 18.43 4.12
C VAL A 175 3.46 19.10 4.00
N TYR A 176 2.78 19.30 5.12
CA TYR A 176 1.43 19.86 5.18
C TYR A 176 1.32 21.26 4.53
N SER A 177 2.36 22.08 4.62
CA SER A 177 2.38 23.43 4.02
C SER A 177 2.55 23.46 2.50
N ARG A 178 2.84 22.30 1.88
CA ARG A 178 2.92 22.13 0.40
C ARG A 178 1.58 21.73 -0.21
N THR A 179 0.52 21.61 0.57
CA THR A 179 -0.84 21.49 0.02
C THR A 179 -1.22 22.79 -0.66
N GLU A 180 -1.93 22.72 -1.78
CA GLU A 180 -2.22 23.88 -2.66
C GLU A 180 -3.05 25.00 -1.99
N SER A 181 -3.58 24.72 -0.84
CA SER A 181 -4.47 25.64 -0.13
C SER A 181 -3.72 26.40 0.98
N LYS A 182 -3.97 27.70 1.07
CA LYS A 182 -3.62 28.54 2.23
C LYS A 182 -4.49 28.24 3.48
N SER A 183 -4.99 27.03 3.60
CA SER A 183 -5.97 26.62 4.60
C SER A 183 -5.34 26.33 5.94
N ASP A 184 -6.21 26.30 6.94
CA ASP A 184 -5.89 25.90 8.29
C ASP A 184 -5.22 24.51 8.29
N ILE A 185 -4.00 24.44 8.81
CA ILE A 185 -3.20 23.22 8.96
C ILE A 185 -4.00 22.13 9.70
N GLN A 186 -4.90 22.50 10.60
CA GLN A 186 -5.73 21.54 11.32
C GLN A 186 -6.71 20.82 10.38
N GLN A 187 -7.31 21.52 9.43
CA GLN A 187 -8.19 20.91 8.43
C GLN A 187 -7.42 19.95 7.53
N ILE A 188 -6.18 20.30 7.14
CA ILE A 188 -5.32 19.44 6.33
C ILE A 188 -4.96 18.16 7.10
N LYS A 189 -4.62 18.26 8.39
CA LYS A 189 -4.37 17.09 9.25
C LYS A 189 -5.61 16.21 9.36
N THR A 190 -6.77 16.81 9.62
CA THR A 190 -8.04 16.06 9.70
C THR A 190 -8.35 15.35 8.37
N ALA A 191 -8.19 16.03 7.23
CA ALA A 191 -8.37 15.43 5.91
C ALA A 191 -7.39 14.27 5.67
N THR A 192 -6.13 14.41 6.10
CA THR A 192 -5.13 13.35 6.00
C THR A 192 -5.53 12.12 6.82
N GLU A 193 -5.94 12.31 8.07
CA GLU A 193 -6.40 11.21 8.93
C GLU A 193 -7.65 10.51 8.34
N LEU A 194 -8.58 11.28 7.75
CA LEU A 194 -9.75 10.72 7.07
C LEU A 194 -9.36 9.83 5.88
N LEU A 195 -8.41 10.28 5.05
CA LEU A 195 -7.90 9.49 3.92
C LEU A 195 -7.18 8.22 4.39
N MET A 196 -6.44 8.28 5.48
CA MET A 196 -5.79 7.10 6.08
C MET A 196 -6.81 6.12 6.66
N MET A 197 -7.86 6.60 7.33
CA MET A 197 -8.96 5.76 7.82
C MET A 197 -9.76 5.12 6.67
N ALA A 198 -9.90 5.82 5.54
CA ALA A 198 -10.54 5.29 4.34
C ALA A 198 -9.66 4.27 3.57
N GLY A 199 -8.41 4.05 3.99
CA GLY A 199 -7.47 3.17 3.29
C GLY A 199 -6.97 3.72 1.95
N LEU A 200 -7.29 4.98 1.61
CA LEU A 200 -6.85 5.61 0.35
C LEU A 200 -5.42 6.15 0.41
N VAL A 201 -4.92 6.33 1.62
CA VAL A 201 -3.56 6.80 1.91
C VAL A 201 -2.94 5.91 2.98
N ILE A 202 -1.77 5.38 2.70
CA ILE A 202 -1.02 4.51 3.59
C ILE A 202 0.13 5.30 4.21
N PRO A 203 0.19 5.44 5.55
CA PRO A 203 1.29 6.11 6.22
C PRO A 203 2.52 5.21 6.33
N VAL A 204 3.70 5.77 6.05
CA VAL A 204 5.00 5.21 6.42
C VAL A 204 5.57 6.11 7.49
N THR A 205 5.70 5.61 8.72
CA THR A 205 6.05 6.40 9.89
C THR A 205 7.55 6.31 10.18
N HIS A 206 8.18 7.43 10.52
CA HIS A 206 9.58 7.43 10.96
C HIS A 206 9.73 6.62 12.24
N SER A 207 10.73 5.73 12.29
CA SER A 207 11.20 5.06 13.50
C SER A 207 12.69 5.31 13.70
N SER A 208 13.12 5.52 14.94
CA SER A 208 14.55 5.63 15.26
C SER A 208 15.27 4.29 15.09
N SER A 209 14.55 3.18 15.08
CA SER A 209 15.03 1.83 14.73
C SER A 209 16.25 1.36 15.56
N ASN A 210 16.30 1.71 16.86
CA ASN A 210 17.36 1.24 17.75
C ASN A 210 17.14 -0.17 18.27
N GLY A 211 15.94 -0.74 18.05
CA GLY A 211 15.55 -2.07 18.49
C GLY A 211 14.10 -2.39 18.11
N ILE A 212 13.57 -3.41 18.74
CA ILE A 212 12.21 -3.89 18.55
C ILE A 212 11.38 -3.67 19.84
N PRO A 213 10.06 -3.45 19.72
CA PRO A 213 9.29 -3.29 18.48
C PRO A 213 9.54 -1.91 17.82
N LEU A 214 9.58 -1.84 16.48
CA LEU A 214 9.80 -0.59 15.73
C LEU A 214 8.80 0.51 16.09
N GLY A 215 7.57 0.13 16.39
CA GLY A 215 6.49 1.05 16.77
C GLY A 215 6.73 1.80 18.08
N ALA A 216 7.55 1.27 19.01
CA ALA A 216 7.88 1.92 20.26
C ALA A 216 8.64 3.24 20.08
N GLU A 217 9.40 3.35 18.98
CA GLU A 217 10.19 4.54 18.64
C GLU A 217 9.62 5.32 17.44
N ALA A 218 8.34 5.10 17.13
CA ALA A 218 7.69 5.72 15.99
C ALA A 218 7.36 7.19 16.25
N ASN A 219 7.80 8.07 15.35
CA ASN A 219 7.49 9.48 15.36
C ASN A 219 6.36 9.81 14.38
N ARG A 220 5.12 9.81 14.86
CA ARG A 220 3.92 10.07 14.05
C ARG A 220 3.84 11.48 13.43
N LYS A 221 4.72 12.41 13.81
CA LYS A 221 4.83 13.73 13.19
C LYS A 221 5.69 13.72 11.92
N LYS A 222 6.50 12.67 11.73
CA LYS A 222 7.35 12.48 10.56
C LYS A 222 6.80 11.29 9.77
N ARG A 223 6.11 11.55 8.66
CA ARG A 223 5.50 10.50 7.82
C ARG A 223 5.78 10.76 6.35
N LYS A 224 5.99 9.68 5.59
CA LYS A 224 5.72 9.62 4.16
C LYS A 224 4.30 9.13 3.99
N LEU A 225 3.65 9.51 2.91
CA LEU A 225 2.29 9.08 2.59
C LEU A 225 2.27 8.45 1.20
N LEU A 226 1.75 7.24 1.10
CA LEU A 226 1.61 6.51 -0.15
C LEU A 226 0.15 6.53 -0.60
N ILE A 227 -0.10 6.71 -1.89
CA ILE A 227 -1.39 6.37 -2.48
C ILE A 227 -1.51 4.84 -2.50
N PHE A 228 -2.66 4.30 -2.16
CA PHE A 228 -2.93 2.88 -1.95
C PHE A 228 -2.80 1.97 -3.18
N ASP A 229 -2.64 2.55 -4.38
CA ASP A 229 -2.51 1.85 -5.65
C ASP A 229 -1.66 2.64 -6.65
N THR A 230 -0.80 1.96 -7.42
CA THR A 230 0.12 2.62 -8.36
C THR A 230 -0.58 3.15 -9.61
N GLY A 231 -1.62 2.48 -10.12
CA GLY A 231 -2.43 2.94 -11.25
C GLY A 231 -3.19 4.21 -10.90
N ILE A 232 -3.83 4.23 -9.73
CA ILE A 232 -4.49 5.43 -9.17
C ILE A 232 -3.48 6.57 -8.99
N LEU A 233 -2.28 6.28 -8.43
CA LEU A 233 -1.23 7.29 -8.27
C LEU A 233 -0.87 7.94 -9.61
N GLN A 234 -0.62 7.15 -10.64
CA GLN A 234 -0.21 7.66 -11.95
C GLN A 234 -1.31 8.48 -12.62
N ARG A 235 -2.58 8.03 -12.50
CA ARG A 235 -3.72 8.81 -13.01
C ARG A 235 -3.93 10.12 -12.26
N LEU A 236 -3.72 10.16 -10.95
CA LEU A 236 -3.74 11.41 -10.16
C LEU A 236 -2.63 12.39 -10.57
N LEU A 237 -1.49 11.87 -11.03
CA LEU A 237 -0.39 12.66 -11.57
C LEU A 237 -0.62 13.10 -13.03
N GLY A 238 -1.69 12.63 -13.69
CA GLY A 238 -2.06 13.02 -15.04
C GLY A 238 -1.41 12.19 -16.15
N PHE A 239 -0.74 11.08 -15.83
CA PHE A 239 -0.13 10.23 -16.85
C PHE A 239 -1.19 9.46 -17.66
N ASP A 240 -0.99 9.38 -18.99
CA ASP A 240 -1.73 8.48 -19.86
C ASP A 240 -1.13 7.07 -19.80
N ILE A 241 -1.97 6.07 -19.57
CA ILE A 241 -1.53 4.67 -19.43
C ILE A 241 -0.87 4.17 -20.72
N ARG A 242 -1.40 4.56 -21.89
CA ARG A 242 -0.85 4.16 -23.18
C ARG A 242 0.57 4.68 -23.38
N ASP A 243 0.77 5.94 -23.08
CA ASP A 243 2.10 6.55 -23.22
C ASP A 243 3.11 5.83 -22.32
N LEU A 244 2.73 5.48 -21.10
CA LEU A 244 3.60 4.78 -20.17
C LEU A 244 3.90 3.33 -20.59
N LEU A 245 2.93 2.59 -21.13
CA LEU A 245 3.12 1.20 -21.56
C LEU A 245 3.97 1.10 -22.83
N PHE A 246 3.81 2.04 -23.78
CA PHE A 246 4.52 2.00 -25.07
C PHE A 246 5.90 2.65 -25.06
N GLN A 247 6.23 3.45 -24.04
CA GLN A 247 7.59 3.98 -23.90
C GLN A 247 8.60 2.87 -23.56
N ASN A 248 9.63 2.73 -24.38
CA ASN A 248 10.70 1.75 -24.17
C ASN A 248 11.54 2.07 -22.92
N ASP A 249 11.80 3.35 -22.67
CA ASP A 249 12.42 3.81 -21.44
C ASP A 249 11.37 4.41 -20.52
N PHE A 250 11.15 3.74 -19.39
CA PHE A 250 10.30 4.24 -18.32
C PHE A 250 10.98 5.44 -17.64
N ASP A 251 11.33 6.45 -18.43
CA ASP A 251 11.99 7.70 -17.98
C ASP A 251 10.99 8.74 -17.47
N ALA A 252 9.91 8.26 -16.82
CA ALA A 252 8.99 9.14 -16.13
C ALA A 252 9.71 9.89 -14.99
N ILE A 253 9.40 11.17 -14.89
CA ILE A 253 9.97 12.13 -13.92
C ILE A 253 9.92 11.62 -12.46
N ASN A 254 9.06 10.63 -12.16
CA ASN A 254 8.82 10.09 -10.81
C ASN A 254 9.13 8.59 -10.63
N LYS A 255 10.01 8.00 -11.43
CA LYS A 255 10.36 6.56 -11.33
C LYS A 255 10.69 6.11 -9.91
N GLY A 256 11.51 6.89 -9.21
CA GLY A 256 11.90 6.58 -7.84
C GLY A 256 10.69 6.54 -6.90
N ALA A 257 9.82 7.54 -6.99
CA ALA A 257 8.62 7.62 -6.16
C ALA A 257 7.63 6.47 -6.43
N ILE A 258 7.42 6.09 -7.70
CA ILE A 258 6.53 4.98 -8.07
C ILE A 258 7.11 3.65 -7.56
N ALA A 259 8.42 3.43 -7.72
CA ALA A 259 9.09 2.23 -7.21
C ALA A 259 9.00 2.13 -5.68
N GLU A 260 9.19 3.25 -4.98
CA GLU A 260 9.05 3.30 -3.52
C GLU A 260 7.61 3.01 -3.09
N VAL A 261 6.60 3.63 -3.72
CA VAL A 261 5.18 3.34 -3.43
C VAL A 261 4.88 1.87 -3.68
N PHE A 262 5.27 1.32 -4.82
CA PHE A 262 5.08 -0.09 -5.14
C PHE A 262 5.70 -0.99 -4.06
N ALA A 263 6.98 -0.78 -3.73
CA ALA A 263 7.66 -1.58 -2.72
C ALA A 263 6.94 -1.54 -1.36
N GLY A 264 6.51 -0.36 -0.91
CA GLY A 264 5.75 -0.22 0.34
C GLY A 264 4.42 -0.93 0.32
N LEU A 265 3.70 -0.86 -0.79
CA LEU A 265 2.43 -1.57 -0.95
C LEU A 265 2.62 -3.09 -0.98
N GLU A 266 3.64 -3.60 -1.68
CA GLU A 266 3.93 -5.04 -1.70
C GLU A 266 4.39 -5.56 -0.33
N ILE A 267 5.20 -4.79 0.40
CA ILE A 267 5.57 -5.11 1.78
C ILE A 267 4.31 -5.20 2.66
N LEU A 268 3.40 -4.24 2.54
CA LEU A 268 2.15 -4.23 3.31
C LEU A 268 1.27 -5.44 3.00
N LYS A 269 1.11 -5.77 1.72
CA LYS A 269 0.30 -6.90 1.23
C LYS A 269 0.89 -8.27 1.62
N ALA A 270 2.22 -8.35 1.79
CA ALA A 270 2.90 -9.55 2.24
C ALA A 270 2.75 -9.81 3.76
N MET A 271 2.27 -8.84 4.52
CA MET A 271 2.01 -9.00 5.96
C MET A 271 0.66 -9.68 6.22
N SER A 272 0.38 -10.00 7.49
CA SER A 272 -0.89 -10.62 7.89
C SER A 272 -2.10 -9.73 7.55
N CYS A 273 -3.06 -10.25 6.80
CA CYS A 273 -4.32 -9.55 6.53
C CYS A 273 -5.24 -9.43 7.74
N TYR A 274 -4.93 -10.09 8.85
CA TYR A 274 -5.72 -10.06 10.09
C TYR A 274 -5.24 -9.00 11.08
N GLU A 275 -4.21 -8.25 10.72
CA GLU A 275 -3.63 -7.20 11.54
C GLU A 275 -3.57 -5.89 10.75
N LYS A 276 -3.75 -4.78 11.46
CA LYS A 276 -3.48 -3.46 10.88
C LYS A 276 -1.99 -3.21 10.95
N ASN A 277 -1.31 -3.47 9.83
CA ASN A 277 0.12 -3.36 9.74
C ASN A 277 0.57 -1.91 9.55
N ASP A 278 1.68 -1.54 10.21
CA ASP A 278 2.34 -0.25 10.08
C ASP A 278 3.62 -0.39 9.24
N LEU A 279 3.86 0.58 8.36
CA LEU A 279 5.11 0.71 7.62
C LEU A 279 6.01 1.73 8.30
N TYR A 280 7.32 1.45 8.32
CA TYR A 280 8.31 2.32 8.91
C TYR A 280 9.40 2.69 7.92
N PHE A 281 9.95 3.92 8.06
CA PHE A 281 11.16 4.36 7.40
C PHE A 281 12.14 4.91 8.45
N TRP A 282 13.41 5.02 8.08
CA TRP A 282 14.42 5.63 8.92
C TRP A 282 15.03 6.84 8.24
N GLN A 283 15.26 7.88 9.02
CA GLN A 283 16.04 9.04 8.63
C GLN A 283 16.99 9.40 9.76
N ARG A 284 18.26 9.60 9.39
CA ARG A 284 19.27 10.03 10.35
C ARG A 284 18.92 11.38 10.95
N GLU A 285 18.96 11.50 12.26
CA GLU A 285 18.62 12.75 12.97
C GLU A 285 19.82 13.68 13.22
N ALA A 286 21.00 13.37 12.66
CA ALA A 286 22.18 14.21 12.78
C ALA A 286 22.08 15.47 11.92
N VAL A 287 22.51 16.62 12.46
CA VAL A 287 22.39 17.95 11.84
C VAL A 287 23.07 18.06 10.47
N SER A 288 24.07 17.23 10.20
CA SER A 288 24.90 17.27 8.96
C SER A 288 24.64 16.11 7.99
N SER A 289 23.64 15.26 8.22
CA SER A 289 23.42 14.07 7.40
C SER A 289 21.99 13.96 6.94
N SER A 290 21.81 13.73 5.64
CA SER A 290 20.50 13.49 4.99
C SER A 290 20.27 12.00 4.69
N ALA A 291 20.97 11.06 5.38
CA ALA A 291 20.80 9.65 5.15
C ALA A 291 19.38 9.21 5.50
N GLU A 292 18.74 8.53 4.57
CA GLU A 292 17.37 8.01 4.70
C GLU A 292 17.33 6.61 4.09
N VAL A 293 16.63 5.69 4.75
CA VAL A 293 16.30 4.34 4.27
C VAL A 293 14.80 4.26 4.06
N ASP A 294 14.39 3.81 2.89
CA ASP A 294 13.01 3.90 2.42
C ASP A 294 12.05 3.11 3.29
N TYR A 295 12.42 1.89 3.69
CA TYR A 295 11.64 1.08 4.63
C TYR A 295 12.51 0.40 5.66
N VAL A 296 11.95 0.19 6.85
CA VAL A 296 12.56 -0.63 7.91
C VAL A 296 11.54 -1.67 8.34
N LEU A 297 11.94 -2.93 8.31
CA LEU A 297 11.11 -4.06 8.65
C LEU A 297 11.58 -4.68 9.97
N GLN A 298 10.62 -5.16 10.74
CA GLN A 298 10.89 -6.06 11.85
C GLN A 298 10.55 -7.48 11.41
N ILE A 299 11.55 -8.35 11.36
CA ILE A 299 11.36 -9.77 11.06
C ILE A 299 11.92 -10.56 12.25
N LYS A 300 11.02 -11.14 13.04
CA LYS A 300 11.33 -11.78 14.32
C LYS A 300 12.02 -10.79 15.27
N ASP A 301 13.27 -11.06 15.61
CA ASP A 301 14.14 -10.28 16.50
C ASP A 301 15.10 -9.32 15.74
N LYS A 302 14.97 -9.22 14.42
CA LYS A 302 15.87 -8.42 13.58
C LYS A 302 15.18 -7.19 13.01
N VAL A 303 15.96 -6.10 12.92
CA VAL A 303 15.60 -4.86 12.23
C VAL A 303 16.31 -4.86 10.88
N ILE A 304 15.56 -4.86 9.79
CA ILE A 304 16.06 -5.01 8.43
C ILE A 304 15.76 -3.74 7.63
N PRO A 305 16.77 -2.97 7.23
CA PRO A 305 16.60 -1.83 6.34
C PRO A 305 16.38 -2.29 4.90
N VAL A 306 15.48 -1.62 4.19
CA VAL A 306 15.15 -1.86 2.78
C VAL A 306 15.31 -0.56 2.01
N GLU A 307 16.19 -0.57 1.02
CA GLU A 307 16.45 0.55 0.10
C GLU A 307 15.87 0.23 -1.28
N VAL A 308 15.11 1.14 -1.85
CA VAL A 308 14.46 0.96 -3.16
C VAL A 308 15.22 1.75 -4.22
N LYS A 309 15.54 1.11 -5.34
CA LYS A 309 16.21 1.76 -6.48
C LYS A 309 15.45 1.46 -7.76
N SER A 310 14.98 2.50 -8.44
CA SER A 310 14.28 2.38 -9.72
C SER A 310 15.21 2.04 -10.89
N ALA A 311 16.54 2.15 -10.71
CA ALA A 311 17.56 1.88 -11.73
C ALA A 311 18.55 0.82 -11.26
N LYS A 312 19.27 0.23 -12.24
CA LYS A 312 20.36 -0.74 -11.98
C LYS A 312 21.51 -0.14 -11.15
N LYS A 313 21.77 1.16 -11.29
CA LYS A 313 22.83 1.88 -10.55
C LYS A 313 22.21 2.86 -9.57
N GLY A 314 22.75 2.91 -8.35
CA GLY A 314 22.32 3.86 -7.32
C GLY A 314 23.21 3.75 -6.07
N SER A 315 23.40 4.86 -5.37
CA SER A 315 24.18 4.88 -4.14
C SER A 315 23.46 4.08 -3.04
N MET A 316 24.20 3.23 -2.33
CA MET A 316 23.76 2.47 -1.16
C MET A 316 24.25 3.11 0.15
N LYS A 317 24.74 4.35 0.08
CA LYS A 317 25.38 5.04 1.21
C LYS A 317 24.48 5.08 2.46
N SER A 318 23.18 5.41 2.27
CA SER A 318 22.24 5.48 3.40
C SER A 318 22.03 4.12 4.05
N LEU A 319 21.91 3.05 3.24
CA LEU A 319 21.78 1.70 3.74
C LEU A 319 23.01 1.28 4.57
N PHE A 320 24.22 1.54 4.09
CA PHE A 320 25.44 1.20 4.81
C PHE A 320 25.58 2.01 6.11
N ILE A 321 25.22 3.29 6.11
CA ILE A 321 25.17 4.11 7.34
C ILE A 321 24.20 3.49 8.35
N PHE A 322 23.04 3.04 7.90
CA PHE A 322 22.07 2.38 8.78
C PHE A 322 22.65 1.09 9.37
N LEU A 323 23.22 0.21 8.53
CA LEU A 323 23.80 -1.06 8.97
C LEU A 323 24.85 -0.86 10.05
N GLU A 324 25.73 0.14 9.88
CA GLU A 324 26.75 0.50 10.85
C GLU A 324 26.17 1.06 12.16
N GLU A 325 25.28 2.07 12.07
CA GLU A 325 24.72 2.74 13.25
C GLU A 325 23.79 1.82 14.06
N LYS A 326 23.00 0.99 13.38
CA LYS A 326 22.01 0.10 14.03
C LYS A 326 22.54 -1.31 14.26
N LYS A 327 23.77 -1.59 13.84
CA LYS A 327 24.41 -2.91 13.95
C LYS A 327 23.57 -4.02 13.33
N SER A 328 22.88 -3.71 12.22
CA SER A 328 22.11 -4.69 11.47
C SER A 328 23.05 -5.56 10.65
N GLU A 329 22.84 -6.86 10.66
CA GLU A 329 23.71 -7.84 9.98
C GLU A 329 23.68 -7.70 8.46
N TYR A 330 22.52 -7.38 7.91
CA TYR A 330 22.28 -7.21 6.47
C TYR A 330 21.16 -6.24 6.20
N GLY A 331 21.10 -5.73 4.99
CA GLY A 331 19.99 -4.94 4.45
C GLY A 331 19.55 -5.48 3.09
N VAL A 332 18.42 -5.03 2.64
CA VAL A 332 17.83 -5.43 1.36
C VAL A 332 17.85 -4.25 0.42
N ARG A 333 18.29 -4.49 -0.83
CA ARG A 333 18.11 -3.56 -1.94
C ARG A 333 17.05 -4.13 -2.88
N LEU A 334 15.98 -3.40 -3.10
CA LEU A 334 14.98 -3.69 -4.12
C LEU A 334 15.33 -2.91 -5.38
N SER A 335 15.50 -3.61 -6.50
CA SER A 335 15.81 -2.99 -7.79
C SER A 335 15.35 -3.86 -8.95
N MET A 336 15.50 -3.37 -10.18
CA MET A 336 15.23 -4.13 -11.41
C MET A 336 16.35 -5.13 -11.76
N GLU A 337 17.30 -5.37 -10.85
CA GLU A 337 18.35 -6.38 -11.01
C GLU A 337 17.85 -7.75 -10.53
N ASN A 338 18.44 -8.80 -11.09
CA ASN A 338 18.20 -10.15 -10.62
C ASN A 338 18.80 -10.38 -9.23
N PHE A 339 18.46 -11.47 -8.57
CA PHE A 339 18.99 -11.83 -7.25
C PHE A 339 20.51 -11.76 -7.21
N SER A 340 21.04 -10.96 -6.31
CA SER A 340 22.49 -10.78 -6.12
C SER A 340 22.79 -10.37 -4.68
N SER A 341 24.03 -10.57 -4.26
CA SER A 341 24.51 -10.12 -2.96
C SER A 341 25.74 -9.25 -3.11
N TYR A 342 25.81 -8.19 -2.31
CA TYR A 342 26.94 -7.26 -2.26
C TYR A 342 27.55 -7.31 -0.86
N LYS A 343 28.86 -7.40 -0.79
CA LYS A 343 29.58 -7.20 0.49
C LYS A 343 30.14 -5.80 0.50
N ASN A 344 29.97 -5.10 1.62
CA ASN A 344 30.67 -3.84 1.83
C ASN A 344 32.14 -4.17 2.07
N VAL A 345 32.99 -3.90 1.10
CA VAL A 345 34.43 -3.93 1.27
C VAL A 345 34.83 -2.53 1.70
N ASN A 346 35.06 -2.34 2.99
CA ASN A 346 35.69 -1.12 3.47
C ASN A 346 37.07 -1.02 2.80
N VAL A 347 37.20 -0.08 1.86
CA VAL A 347 38.47 0.32 1.28
C VAL A 347 39.05 1.42 2.14
#